data_b53d688fa4b88dd2f24a296ce32ccb64
#
_entry.id   b53d688fa4b88dd2f24a296ce32ccb64
#
_cell.length_a   1.000
_cell.length_b   1.000
_cell.length_c   1.000
_cell.angle_alpha   90.00
_cell.angle_beta   90.00
_cell.angle_gamma   90.00
#
_symmetry.space_group_name_H-M   'P 1'
#
loop_
_entity.id
_entity.type
_entity.pdbx_description
1 polymer ?
#
loop_
_entity_poly.entity_id
_entity_poly.type
_entity_poly.pdbx_seq_one_letter_code
_entity_poly.pdbx_strand_id
1 'polypeptide(L)'
;MMLYYGTLMFTNATQLNDPFDCHPVYIDIPQNAIPQYRGLPSKVVSKLEYNKGLNRRDKTYICSLSKVHDSILMWSYYSKHTGICIGLNMETTRKYYDRMNGLIIGCHEYEVQYRDIINGHDAPNDSNDLLCDIFATKAKEWQHEQEVRLVSYDPWPEYMRLLPGQDDKDGPIPWKTVRAFLDIGGECFESVYLGINISEKDKEKVIKVAHKCNPNIKLYQMITDPRTFKLEDILIEQ
;
A
#
# COMPACT_ATOMS: atom_id res chain seq x y z
N MET A 1 7.10 -13.64 -3.69
CA MET A 1 5.75 -13.93 -4.20
C MET A 1 5.33 -12.93 -5.27
N MET A 2 5.42 -11.62 -5.03
CA MET A 2 5.06 -10.56 -6.00
C MET A 2 5.77 -10.74 -7.35
N LEU A 3 7.10 -10.77 -7.37
CA LEU A 3 7.88 -11.02 -8.60
C LEU A 3 7.57 -12.35 -9.28
N TYR A 4 7.28 -13.41 -8.52
CA TYR A 4 7.03 -14.73 -9.12
C TYR A 4 5.75 -14.79 -9.93
N TYR A 5 4.73 -14.05 -9.51
CA TYR A 5 3.40 -14.05 -10.13
C TYR A 5 3.07 -12.76 -10.92
N GLY A 6 3.93 -11.76 -10.91
CA GLY A 6 3.65 -10.47 -11.54
C GLY A 6 2.50 -9.71 -10.85
N THR A 7 2.43 -9.77 -9.51
CA THR A 7 1.30 -9.25 -8.74
C THR A 7 1.71 -8.19 -7.74
N LEU A 8 0.83 -7.23 -7.44
CA LEU A 8 0.92 -6.38 -6.24
C LEU A 8 0.10 -7.00 -5.11
N MET A 9 0.62 -6.90 -3.90
CA MET A 9 -0.07 -7.36 -2.68
C MET A 9 -0.74 -6.17 -1.99
N PHE A 10 -2.03 -6.29 -1.78
CA PHE A 10 -2.82 -5.38 -0.97
C PHE A 10 -3.13 -6.02 0.38
N THR A 11 -2.99 -5.25 1.44
CA THR A 11 -3.33 -5.67 2.81
C THR A 11 -4.62 -4.97 3.23
N ASN A 12 -5.53 -5.68 3.89
CA ASN A 12 -6.73 -5.05 4.44
C ASN A 12 -6.34 -3.95 5.44
N ALA A 13 -7.01 -2.80 5.37
CA ALA A 13 -6.67 -1.63 6.19
C ALA A 13 -6.75 -1.89 7.70
N THR A 14 -7.48 -2.93 8.14
CA THR A 14 -7.53 -3.35 9.55
C THR A 14 -6.28 -4.09 10.03
N GLN A 15 -5.39 -4.47 9.11
CA GLN A 15 -4.20 -5.28 9.37
C GLN A 15 -2.90 -4.50 9.24
N LEU A 16 -2.98 -3.19 9.08
CA LEU A 16 -1.80 -2.32 9.10
C LEU A 16 -1.17 -2.32 10.50
N ASN A 17 0.15 -2.17 10.56
CA ASN A 17 0.93 -2.31 11.81
C ASN A 17 0.79 -1.11 12.76
N ASP A 18 0.47 0.07 12.25
CA ASP A 18 0.25 1.25 13.08
C ASP A 18 -1.21 1.27 13.59
N PRO A 19 -1.46 1.30 14.90
CA PRO A 19 -2.82 1.31 15.46
C PRO A 19 -3.62 2.56 15.09
N PHE A 20 -2.95 3.64 14.74
CA PHE A 20 -3.58 4.88 14.29
C PHE A 20 -3.84 4.90 12.78
N ASP A 21 -3.24 4.00 12.03
CA ASP A 21 -3.36 3.98 10.57
C ASP A 21 -4.77 3.59 10.13
N CYS A 22 -5.32 4.37 9.22
CA CYS A 22 -6.68 4.18 8.71
C CYS A 22 -7.75 4.14 9.81
N HIS A 23 -7.52 4.80 10.95
CA HIS A 23 -8.45 4.77 12.08
C HIS A 23 -9.62 5.73 11.84
N PRO A 24 -10.88 5.32 12.07
CA PRO A 24 -12.06 6.15 11.80
C PRO A 24 -12.22 7.37 12.71
N VAL A 25 -11.36 7.53 13.73
CA VAL A 25 -11.35 8.72 14.60
C VAL A 25 -11.00 10.01 13.82
N TYR A 26 -10.40 9.88 12.63
CA TYR A 26 -10.16 11.01 11.72
C TYR A 26 -11.45 11.66 11.18
N ILE A 27 -12.62 11.05 11.46
CA ILE A 27 -13.91 11.55 10.98
C ILE A 27 -14.57 12.38 12.09
N ASP A 28 -14.14 13.61 12.28
CA ASP A 28 -14.94 14.60 13.01
C ASP A 28 -15.64 15.52 11.99
N ILE A 29 -16.86 15.14 11.62
CA ILE A 29 -17.63 15.91 10.64
C ILE A 29 -18.47 16.94 11.39
N PRO A 30 -18.31 18.24 11.10
CA PRO A 30 -19.14 19.27 11.66
C PRO A 30 -20.62 18.94 11.45
N GLN A 31 -21.43 19.08 12.51
CA GLN A 31 -22.86 18.71 12.54
C GLN A 31 -23.68 19.25 11.36
N ASN A 32 -23.25 20.35 10.75
CA ASN A 32 -23.94 21.01 9.63
C ASN A 32 -23.35 20.68 8.25
N ALA A 33 -22.25 19.94 8.18
CA ALA A 33 -21.56 19.67 6.91
C ALA A 33 -22.28 18.63 6.04
N ILE A 34 -23.09 17.76 6.65
CA ILE A 34 -23.82 16.72 5.93
C ILE A 34 -25.33 16.99 6.06
N PRO A 35 -26.01 17.37 4.97
CA PRO A 35 -27.44 17.69 4.98
C PRO A 35 -28.34 16.61 5.57
N GLN A 36 -27.98 15.34 5.40
CA GLN A 36 -28.73 14.19 5.92
C GLN A 36 -28.72 14.07 7.45
N TYR A 37 -27.83 14.78 8.15
CA TYR A 37 -27.74 14.77 9.62
C TYR A 37 -28.34 16.04 10.26
N ARG A 38 -28.95 16.89 9.45
CA ARG A 38 -29.55 18.14 9.93
C ARG A 38 -30.56 17.87 11.04
N GLY A 39 -30.32 18.44 12.20
CA GLY A 39 -31.19 18.29 13.37
C GLY A 39 -30.84 17.09 14.28
N LEU A 40 -29.85 16.26 13.96
CA LEU A 40 -29.39 15.23 14.87
C LEU A 40 -28.39 15.78 15.89
N PRO A 41 -28.42 15.29 17.16
CA PRO A 41 -27.39 15.65 18.14
C PRO A 41 -25.99 15.23 17.67
N SER A 42 -24.95 16.05 17.92
CA SER A 42 -23.56 15.80 17.52
C SER A 42 -23.05 14.42 17.95
N LYS A 43 -23.38 13.96 19.16
CA LYS A 43 -23.03 12.62 19.64
C LYS A 43 -23.55 11.49 18.77
N VAL A 44 -24.75 11.65 18.19
CA VAL A 44 -25.37 10.66 17.31
C VAL A 44 -24.67 10.68 15.96
N VAL A 45 -24.40 11.86 15.41
CA VAL A 45 -23.68 12.03 14.14
C VAL A 45 -22.29 11.41 14.22
N SER A 46 -21.51 11.75 15.25
CA SER A 46 -20.17 11.20 15.45
C SER A 46 -20.17 9.66 15.54
N LYS A 47 -21.16 9.07 16.23
CA LYS A 47 -21.28 7.61 16.32
C LYS A 47 -21.66 6.96 14.98
N LEU A 48 -22.52 7.59 14.20
CA LEU A 48 -22.91 7.08 12.88
C LEU A 48 -21.73 7.12 11.92
N GLU A 49 -20.98 8.22 11.89
CA GLU A 49 -19.80 8.35 11.02
C GLU A 49 -18.67 7.43 11.45
N TYR A 50 -18.41 7.29 12.75
CA TYR A 50 -17.47 6.30 13.27
C TYR A 50 -17.80 4.88 12.77
N ASN A 51 -19.07 4.46 12.88
CA ASN A 51 -19.49 3.14 12.40
C ASN A 51 -19.35 2.99 10.87
N LYS A 52 -19.61 4.06 10.10
CA LYS A 52 -19.37 4.04 8.64
C LYS A 52 -17.88 3.92 8.33
N GLY A 53 -17.03 4.63 9.07
CA GLY A 53 -15.58 4.54 8.95
C GLY A 53 -15.07 3.14 9.21
N LEU A 54 -15.53 2.47 10.28
CA LEU A 54 -15.23 1.07 10.56
C LEU A 54 -15.63 0.15 9.41
N ASN A 55 -16.86 0.28 8.90
CA ASN A 55 -17.34 -0.52 7.77
C ASN A 55 -16.52 -0.29 6.49
N ARG A 56 -16.07 0.95 6.24
CA ARG A 56 -15.20 1.25 5.11
C ARG A 56 -13.82 0.65 5.30
N ARG A 57 -13.23 0.77 6.49
CA ARG A 57 -11.93 0.19 6.82
C ARG A 57 -11.89 -1.32 6.57
N ASP A 58 -12.95 -2.04 6.99
CA ASP A 58 -13.05 -3.49 6.81
C ASP A 58 -13.06 -3.92 5.32
N LYS A 59 -13.52 -3.03 4.44
CA LYS A 59 -13.65 -3.26 3.00
C LYS A 59 -12.54 -2.62 2.17
N THR A 60 -11.58 -1.95 2.80
CA THR A 60 -10.50 -1.25 2.11
C THR A 60 -9.22 -2.05 2.16
N TYR A 61 -8.54 -2.09 1.02
CA TYR A 61 -7.26 -2.77 0.84
C TYR A 61 -6.22 -1.77 0.36
N ILE A 62 -5.03 -1.84 0.93
CA ILE A 62 -3.95 -0.89 0.72
C ILE A 62 -2.69 -1.62 0.28
N CYS A 63 -2.07 -1.14 -0.79
CA CYS A 63 -0.71 -1.44 -1.15
C CYS A 63 0.14 -0.22 -0.84
N SER A 64 0.98 -0.31 0.18
CA SER A 64 1.92 0.74 0.58
C SER A 64 3.18 0.65 -0.26
N LEU A 65 3.51 1.74 -0.92
CA LEU A 65 4.71 1.93 -1.73
C LEU A 65 5.54 3.05 -1.11
N SER A 66 6.84 3.10 -1.41
CA SER A 66 7.73 4.17 -0.98
C SER A 66 8.30 4.89 -2.20
N LYS A 67 8.54 6.20 -2.09
CA LYS A 67 9.26 6.98 -3.10
C LYS A 67 10.77 6.80 -3.04
N VAL A 68 11.29 6.13 -2.00
CA VAL A 68 12.72 5.93 -1.76
C VAL A 68 13.05 4.46 -1.55
N HIS A 69 14.20 4.03 -2.05
CA HIS A 69 14.71 2.67 -1.91
C HIS A 69 15.92 2.56 -0.96
N ASP A 70 16.46 3.69 -0.51
CA ASP A 70 17.72 3.80 0.23
C ASP A 70 17.54 4.17 1.72
N SER A 71 16.32 4.17 2.24
CA SER A 71 16.02 4.49 3.63
C SER A 71 16.58 3.41 4.58
N ILE A 72 17.58 3.76 5.40
CA ILE A 72 18.19 2.87 6.41
C ILE A 72 17.12 2.33 7.36
N LEU A 73 16.17 3.17 7.80
CA LEU A 73 15.13 2.77 8.72
C LEU A 73 14.19 1.71 8.10
N MET A 74 13.79 1.90 6.84
CA MET A 74 12.95 0.91 6.16
C MET A 74 13.67 -0.42 5.96
N TRP A 75 14.93 -0.39 5.55
CA TRP A 75 15.73 -1.60 5.42
C TRP A 75 15.89 -2.33 6.75
N SER A 76 16.07 -1.58 7.85
CA SER A 76 16.20 -2.15 9.20
C SER A 76 14.89 -2.77 9.69
N TYR A 77 13.77 -2.04 9.59
CA TYR A 77 12.49 -2.47 10.14
C TYR A 77 11.86 -3.62 9.36
N TYR A 78 11.87 -3.53 8.03
CA TYR A 78 11.13 -4.48 7.19
C TYR A 78 11.92 -5.72 6.79
N SER A 79 13.25 -5.66 6.80
CA SER A 79 14.05 -6.78 6.28
C SER A 79 15.35 -7.08 7.03
N LYS A 80 15.73 -6.28 8.04
CA LYS A 80 17.04 -6.38 8.71
C LYS A 80 18.21 -6.38 7.70
N HIS A 81 18.03 -5.64 6.61
CA HIS A 81 18.97 -5.57 5.47
C HIS A 81 19.22 -6.89 4.73
N THR A 82 18.42 -7.94 4.96
CA THR A 82 18.58 -9.26 4.31
C THR A 82 17.57 -9.50 3.19
N GLY A 83 16.58 -8.61 3.03
CA GLY A 83 15.51 -8.72 2.04
C GLY A 83 15.83 -8.03 0.71
N ILE A 84 14.76 -7.69 0.01
CA ILE A 84 14.81 -6.96 -1.26
C ILE A 84 13.86 -5.77 -1.24
N CYS A 85 14.18 -4.73 -2.02
CA CYS A 85 13.25 -3.69 -2.41
C CYS A 85 12.94 -3.84 -3.89
N ILE A 86 11.68 -3.69 -4.28
CA ILE A 86 11.21 -3.83 -5.67
C ILE A 86 10.81 -2.47 -6.18
N GLY A 87 11.44 -2.03 -7.28
CA GLY A 87 11.06 -0.81 -7.98
C GLY A 87 10.01 -1.08 -9.05
N LEU A 88 8.96 -0.26 -9.05
CA LEU A 88 7.87 -0.30 -9.99
C LEU A 88 7.94 0.84 -11.00
N ASN A 89 7.70 0.54 -12.26
CA ASN A 89 7.37 1.56 -13.26
C ASN A 89 5.92 1.98 -13.07
N MET A 90 5.71 3.12 -12.42
CA MET A 90 4.36 3.59 -12.09
C MET A 90 3.55 4.00 -13.31
N GLU A 91 4.16 4.48 -14.39
CA GLU A 91 3.45 4.77 -15.64
C GLU A 91 2.82 3.51 -16.24
N THR A 92 3.59 2.42 -16.29
CA THR A 92 3.09 1.12 -16.76
C THR A 92 2.08 0.53 -15.79
N THR A 93 2.35 0.61 -14.49
CA THR A 93 1.46 0.08 -13.43
C THR A 93 0.09 0.78 -13.46
N ARG A 94 0.04 2.10 -13.65
CA ARG A 94 -1.21 2.87 -13.78
C ARG A 94 -2.10 2.35 -14.89
N LYS A 95 -1.55 1.92 -16.02
CA LYS A 95 -2.33 1.36 -17.14
C LYS A 95 -3.10 0.10 -16.74
N TYR A 96 -2.61 -0.66 -15.76
CA TYR A 96 -3.31 -1.85 -15.26
C TYR A 96 -4.46 -1.49 -14.34
N TYR A 97 -4.28 -0.59 -13.37
CA TYR A 97 -5.38 -0.24 -12.48
C TYR A 97 -6.34 0.79 -13.08
N ASP A 98 -5.95 1.60 -14.06
CA ASP A 98 -6.87 2.46 -14.82
C ASP A 98 -7.86 1.63 -15.66
N ARG A 99 -7.46 0.48 -16.18
CA ARG A 99 -8.38 -0.47 -16.80
C ARG A 99 -9.43 -0.96 -15.80
N MET A 100 -9.07 -1.10 -14.53
CA MET A 100 -9.99 -1.50 -13.47
C MET A 100 -10.94 -0.36 -13.08
N ASN A 101 -10.50 0.90 -13.13
CA ASN A 101 -11.33 2.08 -12.87
C ASN A 101 -12.50 2.20 -13.85
N GLY A 102 -12.34 1.74 -15.09
CA GLY A 102 -13.42 1.65 -16.07
C GLY A 102 -14.44 0.54 -15.79
N LEU A 103 -14.17 -0.35 -14.83
CA LEU A 103 -14.95 -1.57 -14.58
C LEU A 103 -15.71 -1.60 -13.24
N ILE A 104 -15.75 -0.53 -12.44
CA ILE A 104 -16.72 -0.30 -11.35
C ILE A 104 -16.13 0.24 -10.04
N ILE A 105 -14.93 -0.17 -9.53
CA ILE A 105 -14.41 0.35 -8.25
C ILE A 105 -12.89 0.50 -8.33
N GLY A 106 -12.46 1.75 -8.44
CA GLY A 106 -11.08 2.11 -8.74
C GLY A 106 -10.06 1.75 -7.67
N CYS A 107 -8.84 1.51 -8.13
CA CYS A 107 -7.65 1.67 -7.33
C CYS A 107 -7.24 3.14 -7.41
N HIS A 108 -7.17 3.81 -6.26
CA HIS A 108 -6.79 5.21 -6.17
C HIS A 108 -5.39 5.34 -5.60
N GLU A 109 -4.58 6.22 -6.19
CA GLU A 109 -3.24 6.55 -5.71
C GLU A 109 -3.28 7.78 -4.82
N TYR A 110 -2.75 7.70 -3.60
CA TYR A 110 -2.66 8.79 -2.65
C TYR A 110 -1.25 8.94 -2.11
N GLU A 111 -0.76 10.17 -2.05
CA GLU A 111 0.43 10.52 -1.26
C GLU A 111 0.05 10.62 0.21
N VAL A 112 0.79 9.94 1.09
CA VAL A 112 0.53 9.98 2.52
C VAL A 112 0.92 11.34 3.09
N GLN A 113 -0.01 11.93 3.82
CA GLN A 113 0.16 13.17 4.58
C GLN A 113 0.58 12.83 6.01
N TYR A 114 1.73 13.33 6.42
CA TYR A 114 2.27 13.10 7.76
C TYR A 114 1.88 14.23 8.70
N ARG A 115 1.23 13.89 9.81
CA ARG A 115 0.69 14.87 10.78
C ARG A 115 1.10 14.53 12.21
N ASP A 116 1.28 15.57 13.04
CA ASP A 116 1.55 15.42 14.47
C ASP A 116 0.26 15.22 15.29
N ILE A 117 -0.87 15.66 14.76
CA ILE A 117 -2.16 15.66 15.43
C ILE A 117 -3.23 15.12 14.49
N ILE A 118 -4.12 14.32 15.04
CA ILE A 118 -5.33 13.90 14.37
C ILE A 118 -6.34 15.07 14.43
N ASN A 119 -6.39 15.88 13.37
CA ASN A 119 -7.33 16.99 13.29
C ASN A 119 -8.61 16.54 12.57
N GLY A 120 -9.66 16.28 13.35
CA GLY A 120 -11.00 16.08 12.81
C GLY A 120 -11.67 17.36 12.29
N HIS A 121 -11.02 18.51 12.44
CA HIS A 121 -11.65 19.81 12.15
C HIS A 121 -11.50 20.32 10.72
N ASP A 122 -10.58 19.75 9.96
CA ASP A 122 -10.33 20.14 8.57
C ASP A 122 -10.93 19.15 7.57
N ALA A 123 -12.01 18.45 7.97
CA ALA A 123 -12.70 17.56 7.05
C ALA A 123 -13.22 18.39 5.85
N PRO A 124 -12.71 18.14 4.66
CA PRO A 124 -13.07 18.91 3.47
C PRO A 124 -14.55 18.70 3.14
N ASN A 125 -15.13 19.65 2.43
CA ASN A 125 -16.54 19.63 2.03
C ASN A 125 -16.88 18.53 1.00
N ASP A 126 -15.90 17.73 0.58
CA ASP A 126 -16.05 16.68 -0.42
C ASP A 126 -15.83 15.27 0.20
N SER A 127 -16.67 14.31 -0.16
CA SER A 127 -16.59 12.92 0.31
C SER A 127 -15.31 12.20 -0.14
N ASN A 128 -14.68 12.63 -1.23
CA ASN A 128 -13.42 12.07 -1.70
C ASN A 128 -12.24 12.49 -0.81
N ASP A 129 -12.23 13.75 -0.35
CA ASP A 129 -11.20 14.26 0.54
C ASP A 129 -11.24 13.56 1.92
N LEU A 130 -12.45 13.20 2.38
CA LEU A 130 -12.62 12.45 3.62
C LEU A 130 -11.98 11.05 3.55
N LEU A 131 -12.07 10.37 2.40
CA LEU A 131 -11.42 9.07 2.19
C LEU A 131 -9.90 9.22 2.15
N CYS A 132 -9.39 10.29 1.53
CA CYS A 132 -7.98 10.64 1.57
C CYS A 132 -7.49 10.83 3.00
N ASP A 133 -8.22 11.58 3.83
CA ASP A 133 -7.83 11.83 5.21
C ASP A 133 -7.77 10.54 6.05
N ILE A 134 -8.67 9.58 5.81
CA ILE A 134 -8.66 8.30 6.54
C ILE A 134 -7.53 7.40 6.05
N PHE A 135 -7.38 7.25 4.73
CA PHE A 135 -6.52 6.22 4.16
C PHE A 135 -5.14 6.72 3.75
N ALA A 136 -4.92 8.03 3.73
CA ALA A 136 -3.66 8.65 3.35
C ALA A 136 -3.09 9.61 4.40
N THR A 137 -3.52 9.51 5.66
CA THR A 137 -2.92 10.24 6.78
C THR A 137 -2.19 9.26 7.71
N LYS A 138 -0.99 9.65 8.15
CA LYS A 138 -0.14 8.85 9.03
C LYS A 138 0.58 9.73 10.04
N ALA A 139 0.99 9.18 11.18
CA ALA A 139 1.79 9.88 12.16
C ALA A 139 3.14 10.33 11.56
N LYS A 140 3.61 11.51 11.95
CA LYS A 140 4.84 12.12 11.40
C LYS A 140 6.11 11.31 11.68
N GLU A 141 6.09 10.47 12.69
CA GLU A 141 7.17 9.52 13.00
C GLU A 141 7.48 8.59 11.83
N TRP A 142 6.49 8.32 10.97
CA TRP A 142 6.62 7.48 9.79
C TRP A 142 7.05 8.25 8.52
N GLN A 143 7.33 9.55 8.61
CA GLN A 143 7.65 10.39 7.45
C GLN A 143 8.86 9.87 6.62
N HIS A 144 9.75 9.13 7.24
CA HIS A 144 10.90 8.52 6.58
C HIS A 144 10.52 7.45 5.53
N GLU A 145 9.28 6.98 5.54
CA GLU A 145 8.78 6.02 4.53
C GLU A 145 8.45 6.69 3.20
N GLN A 146 8.18 8.01 3.18
CA GLN A 146 7.75 8.75 1.98
C GLN A 146 6.69 7.98 1.19
N GLU A 147 5.64 7.57 1.91
CA GLU A 147 4.69 6.56 1.45
C GLU A 147 3.75 7.10 0.38
N VAL A 148 3.48 6.27 -0.62
CA VAL A 148 2.38 6.39 -1.57
C VAL A 148 1.51 5.16 -1.42
N ARG A 149 0.21 5.33 -1.37
CA ARG A 149 -0.76 4.23 -1.22
C ARG A 149 -1.59 4.03 -2.47
N LEU A 150 -1.66 2.79 -2.90
CA LEU A 150 -2.72 2.36 -3.78
C LEU A 150 -3.85 1.82 -2.91
N VAL A 151 -5.01 2.45 -2.99
CA VAL A 151 -6.17 2.14 -2.16
C VAL A 151 -7.28 1.59 -3.02
N SER A 152 -7.76 0.39 -2.72
CA SER A 152 -8.89 -0.26 -3.38
C SER A 152 -9.99 -0.53 -2.37
N TYR A 153 -11.20 -0.07 -2.70
CA TYR A 153 -12.37 -0.27 -1.87
C TYR A 153 -13.22 -1.42 -2.43
N ASP A 154 -13.55 -2.39 -1.57
CA ASP A 154 -14.38 -3.56 -1.90
C ASP A 154 -13.91 -4.27 -3.20
N PRO A 155 -12.64 -4.73 -3.25
CA PRO A 155 -12.06 -5.27 -4.46
C PRO A 155 -12.84 -6.51 -4.93
N TRP A 156 -13.19 -6.54 -6.23
CA TRP A 156 -13.88 -7.66 -6.82
C TRP A 156 -13.03 -8.93 -6.83
N PRO A 157 -13.60 -10.06 -6.38
CA PRO A 157 -12.90 -11.35 -6.35
C PRO A 157 -12.31 -11.76 -7.71
N GLU A 158 -12.91 -11.32 -8.80
CA GLU A 158 -12.54 -11.70 -10.18
C GLU A 158 -11.17 -11.17 -10.63
N TYR A 159 -10.71 -10.04 -10.02
CA TYR A 159 -9.43 -9.40 -10.37
C TYR A 159 -8.34 -9.62 -9.32
N MET A 160 -8.69 -10.16 -8.17
CA MET A 160 -7.75 -10.43 -7.09
C MET A 160 -7.57 -11.94 -6.93
N ARG A 161 -6.39 -12.42 -7.27
CA ARG A 161 -6.06 -13.84 -7.06
C ARG A 161 -5.94 -14.13 -5.57
N LEU A 162 -6.51 -15.25 -5.18
CA LEU A 162 -6.17 -15.92 -3.94
C LEU A 162 -4.74 -16.46 -4.01
N LEU A 163 -4.09 -16.61 -2.87
CA LEU A 163 -2.82 -17.32 -2.82
C LEU A 163 -2.96 -18.71 -3.43
N PRO A 164 -1.97 -19.18 -4.22
CA PRO A 164 -1.95 -20.57 -4.69
C PRO A 164 -2.10 -21.53 -3.52
N GLY A 165 -3.11 -22.40 -3.58
CA GLY A 165 -3.46 -23.34 -2.52
C GLY A 165 -4.67 -22.93 -1.65
N GLN A 166 -5.22 -21.74 -1.83
CA GLN A 166 -6.58 -21.42 -1.41
C GLN A 166 -7.51 -21.70 -2.60
N ASP A 167 -7.93 -22.93 -2.72
CA ASP A 167 -8.84 -23.37 -3.80
C ASP A 167 -10.19 -22.68 -3.67
N ASP A 168 -10.81 -22.34 -4.81
CA ASP A 168 -12.17 -21.81 -4.96
C ASP A 168 -13.29 -22.70 -4.39
N LYS A 169 -12.93 -23.72 -3.63
CA LYS A 169 -13.88 -24.71 -3.09
C LYS A 169 -14.80 -24.20 -2.01
N ASP A 170 -14.47 -23.04 -1.42
CA ASP A 170 -15.20 -22.49 -0.27
C ASP A 170 -16.11 -21.32 -0.61
N GLY A 171 -16.42 -21.07 -1.89
CA GLY A 171 -17.34 -19.99 -2.29
C GLY A 171 -16.64 -18.63 -2.41
N PRO A 172 -17.42 -17.53 -2.61
CA PRO A 172 -16.87 -16.21 -2.80
C PRO A 172 -15.94 -15.84 -1.64
N ILE A 173 -14.78 -15.25 -1.98
CA ILE A 173 -13.75 -14.84 -1.01
C ILE A 173 -14.42 -14.21 0.20
N PRO A 174 -14.26 -14.77 1.40
CA PRO A 174 -14.78 -14.11 2.57
C PRO A 174 -14.17 -12.71 2.60
N TRP A 175 -15.00 -11.67 2.64
CA TRP A 175 -14.62 -10.24 2.73
C TRP A 175 -13.76 -9.90 3.97
N LYS A 176 -13.27 -10.90 4.66
CA LYS A 176 -12.28 -10.87 5.75
C LYS A 176 -10.90 -11.40 5.32
N THR A 177 -10.60 -11.51 4.03
CA THR A 177 -9.24 -11.89 3.63
C THR A 177 -8.25 -10.81 4.04
N VAL A 178 -7.18 -11.22 4.70
CA VAL A 178 -6.13 -10.30 5.18
C VAL A 178 -5.37 -9.67 4.02
N ARG A 179 -5.28 -10.37 2.88
CA ARG A 179 -4.48 -9.97 1.72
C ARG A 179 -5.19 -10.28 0.42
N ALA A 180 -5.03 -9.37 -0.53
CA ALA A 180 -5.49 -9.51 -1.90
C ALA A 180 -4.31 -9.28 -2.87
N PHE A 181 -4.35 -9.86 -4.06
CA PHE A 181 -3.29 -9.76 -5.05
C PHE A 181 -3.85 -9.27 -6.38
N LEU A 182 -3.26 -8.20 -6.91
CA LEU A 182 -3.60 -7.61 -8.19
C LEU A 182 -2.55 -8.01 -9.23
N ASP A 183 -2.97 -8.64 -10.33
CA ASP A 183 -2.10 -8.91 -11.48
C ASP A 183 -1.79 -7.60 -12.22
N ILE A 184 -0.49 -7.26 -12.30
CA ILE A 184 -0.03 -6.05 -13.00
C ILE A 184 0.91 -6.35 -14.17
N GLY A 185 1.27 -7.62 -14.37
CA GLY A 185 2.25 -8.03 -15.38
C GLY A 185 3.70 -7.80 -14.97
N GLY A 186 4.59 -8.59 -15.57
CA GLY A 186 6.02 -8.55 -15.25
C GLY A 186 6.69 -7.23 -15.63
N GLU A 187 6.23 -6.59 -16.72
CA GLU A 187 6.76 -5.33 -17.24
C GLU A 187 6.60 -4.12 -16.31
N CYS A 188 5.75 -4.24 -15.28
CA CYS A 188 5.62 -3.21 -14.25
C CYS A 188 6.79 -3.23 -13.26
N PHE A 189 7.52 -4.32 -13.15
CA PHE A 189 8.67 -4.46 -12.27
C PHE A 189 9.94 -4.00 -12.98
N GLU A 190 10.44 -2.82 -12.62
CA GLU A 190 11.56 -2.15 -13.31
C GLU A 190 12.91 -2.54 -12.71
N SER A 191 12.98 -2.70 -11.38
CA SER A 191 14.23 -2.93 -10.66
C SER A 191 14.04 -3.76 -9.41
N VAL A 192 15.13 -4.41 -8.98
CA VAL A 192 15.24 -5.07 -7.67
C VAL A 192 16.53 -4.64 -7.01
N TYR A 193 16.42 -4.17 -5.78
CA TYR A 193 17.54 -3.82 -4.91
C TYR A 193 17.71 -4.93 -3.88
N LEU A 194 18.92 -5.50 -3.85
CA LEU A 194 19.30 -6.58 -2.94
C LEU A 194 19.88 -5.99 -1.67
N GLY A 195 19.38 -6.40 -0.51
CA GLY A 195 19.86 -5.90 0.78
C GLY A 195 21.34 -6.21 1.03
N ILE A 196 22.01 -5.39 1.82
CA ILE A 196 23.46 -5.51 2.11
C ILE A 196 23.81 -6.90 2.66
N ASN A 197 22.94 -7.44 3.52
CA ASN A 197 23.16 -8.70 4.22
C ASN A 197 22.39 -9.89 3.60
N ILE A 198 21.97 -9.78 2.34
CA ILE A 198 21.29 -10.89 1.65
C ILE A 198 22.25 -12.08 1.51
N SER A 199 21.75 -13.30 1.75
CA SER A 199 22.57 -14.50 1.55
C SER A 199 22.78 -14.77 0.05
N GLU A 200 23.92 -15.33 -0.34
CA GLU A 200 24.19 -15.69 -1.76
C GLU A 200 23.10 -16.62 -2.30
N LYS A 201 22.65 -17.59 -1.51
CA LYS A 201 21.56 -18.50 -1.86
C LYS A 201 20.25 -17.78 -2.18
N ASP A 202 19.89 -16.74 -1.42
CA ASP A 202 18.66 -15.99 -1.64
C ASP A 202 18.84 -14.98 -2.77
N LYS A 203 20.02 -14.40 -2.92
CA LYS A 203 20.42 -13.55 -4.05
C LYS A 203 20.22 -14.30 -5.39
N GLU A 204 20.80 -15.49 -5.54
CA GLU A 204 20.63 -16.31 -6.74
C GLU A 204 19.18 -16.62 -7.06
N LYS A 205 18.38 -16.96 -6.04
CA LYS A 205 16.94 -17.19 -6.21
C LYS A 205 16.18 -15.95 -6.69
N VAL A 206 16.49 -14.79 -6.07
CA VAL A 206 15.85 -13.51 -6.41
C VAL A 206 16.16 -13.14 -7.85
N ILE A 207 17.44 -13.22 -8.26
CA ILE A 207 17.90 -12.94 -9.63
C ILE A 207 17.11 -13.81 -10.62
N LYS A 208 17.07 -15.12 -10.39
CA LYS A 208 16.34 -16.06 -11.26
C LYS A 208 14.86 -15.73 -11.38
N VAL A 209 14.22 -15.36 -10.28
CA VAL A 209 12.78 -15.02 -10.27
C VAL A 209 12.55 -13.67 -10.92
N ALA A 210 13.43 -12.70 -10.69
CA ALA A 210 13.34 -11.36 -11.26
C ALA A 210 13.40 -11.41 -12.80
N HIS A 211 14.38 -12.10 -13.38
CA HIS A 211 14.49 -12.29 -14.84
C HIS A 211 13.33 -13.10 -15.45
N LYS A 212 12.80 -14.06 -14.70
CA LYS A 212 11.60 -14.78 -15.14
C LYS A 212 10.37 -13.87 -15.18
N CYS A 213 10.27 -12.91 -14.26
CA CYS A 213 9.19 -11.92 -14.19
C CYS A 213 9.31 -10.90 -15.31
N ASN A 214 10.47 -10.28 -15.43
CA ASN A 214 10.82 -9.30 -16.46
C ASN A 214 12.27 -9.53 -16.92
N PRO A 215 12.53 -10.00 -18.15
CA PRO A 215 13.89 -10.20 -18.65
C PRO A 215 14.77 -8.95 -18.70
N ASN A 216 14.16 -7.77 -18.69
CA ASN A 216 14.85 -6.47 -18.74
C ASN A 216 14.92 -5.78 -17.36
N ILE A 217 14.67 -6.50 -16.27
CA ILE A 217 14.70 -5.94 -14.92
C ILE A 217 16.12 -5.59 -14.50
N LYS A 218 16.32 -4.40 -13.95
CA LYS A 218 17.62 -3.96 -13.44
C LYS A 218 17.85 -4.51 -12.02
N LEU A 219 19.04 -5.02 -11.78
CA LEU A 219 19.41 -5.59 -10.49
C LEU A 219 20.49 -4.75 -9.82
N TYR A 220 20.25 -4.35 -8.59
CA TYR A 220 21.15 -3.53 -7.80
C TYR A 220 21.53 -4.22 -6.49
N GLN A 221 22.77 -4.02 -6.05
CA GLN A 221 23.24 -4.40 -4.72
C GLN A 221 23.31 -3.16 -3.84
N MET A 222 22.62 -3.17 -2.70
CA MET A 222 22.78 -2.12 -1.70
C MET A 222 24.12 -2.24 -1.00
N ILE A 223 24.77 -1.11 -0.80
CA ILE A 223 26.04 -0.97 -0.07
C ILE A 223 25.97 0.19 0.92
N THR A 224 26.93 0.27 1.84
CA THR A 224 27.13 1.44 2.69
C THR A 224 28.10 2.41 2.05
N ASP A 225 27.79 3.70 2.04
CA ASP A 225 28.77 4.72 1.76
C ASP A 225 29.81 4.78 2.91
N PRO A 226 31.12 4.63 2.63
CA PRO A 226 32.13 4.59 3.69
C PRO A 226 32.38 5.95 4.36
N ARG A 227 31.81 7.05 3.83
CA ARG A 227 32.05 8.42 4.30
C ARG A 227 30.82 9.09 4.90
N THR A 228 29.63 8.53 4.68
CA THR A 228 28.36 9.07 5.15
C THR A 228 27.49 7.98 5.75
N PHE A 229 26.49 8.36 6.54
CA PHE A 229 25.47 7.42 7.03
C PHE A 229 24.36 7.22 5.99
N LYS A 230 24.75 6.81 4.76
CA LYS A 230 23.82 6.57 3.65
C LYS A 230 23.98 5.18 3.08
N LEU A 231 22.90 4.70 2.51
CA LEU A 231 22.92 3.54 1.62
C LEU A 231 23.06 4.03 0.18
N GLU A 232 23.84 3.32 -0.58
CA GLU A 232 23.99 3.49 -2.02
C GLU A 232 23.67 2.18 -2.73
N ASP A 233 23.41 2.23 -4.01
CA ASP A 233 23.17 1.05 -4.83
C ASP A 233 24.17 0.97 -5.98
N ILE A 234 24.60 -0.25 -6.30
CA ILE A 234 25.45 -0.55 -7.44
C ILE A 234 24.69 -1.45 -8.39
N LEU A 235 24.59 -1.06 -9.66
CA LEU A 235 24.05 -1.91 -10.71
C LEU A 235 24.96 -3.15 -10.89
N ILE A 236 24.39 -4.34 -10.73
CA ILE A 236 25.11 -5.61 -10.88
C ILE A 236 24.70 -6.36 -12.14
N GLU A 237 23.51 -6.11 -12.67
CA GLU A 237 23.01 -6.75 -13.88
C GLU A 237 21.89 -5.92 -14.53
N GLN A 238 21.80 -5.94 -15.89
CA GLN A 238 20.79 -5.22 -16.67
C GLN A 238 20.21 -6.12 -17.75
#